data_1fad21d1b3f39fce97954741e5559942
#
_entry.id   1fad21d1b3f39fce97954741e5559942
#
_cell.length_a   1.000
_cell.length_b   1.000
_cell.length_c   1.000
_cell.angle_alpha   90.00
_cell.angle_beta   90.00
_cell.angle_gamma   90.00
#
_symmetry.space_group_name_H-M   'P 1'
#
loop_
_entity.id
_entity.type
_entity.pdbx_description
1 polymer ?
#
loop_
_entity_poly.entity_id
_entity_poly.type
_entity_poly.pdbx_seq_one_letter_code
_entity_poly.pdbx_strand_id
1 'polypeptide(L)'
;HHEHRRQRQMCIRDRNRRHPILNKIRAHNGVDYAAKRNTPIRATGEGVIESIGWKGGYGRTVVIRHGGDISTLYAHLEKYQPSLVKGSKIKQGQTIGYVGDSGLATAPHLHYEFKIGDKRSDPLKVLLPSALPLNKLFMSDFQKLQSNYIKQSNNFLSRDPNAKFFE
;
A
#
# COMPACT_ATOMS: atom_id res chain seq x y z
N HIS A 1 4.47 -23.82 4.96
CA HIS A 1 3.28 -22.97 4.71
C HIS A 1 2.97 -21.94 5.80
N HIS A 2 3.95 -21.53 6.63
CA HIS A 2 3.73 -20.54 7.71
C HIS A 2 4.47 -19.21 7.51
N GLU A 3 4.95 -18.88 6.32
CA GLU A 3 5.83 -17.73 6.11
C GLU A 3 5.12 -16.40 5.81
N HIS A 4 3.82 -16.40 5.53
CA HIS A 4 3.08 -15.15 5.22
C HIS A 4 2.55 -14.37 6.43
N ARG A 5 2.74 -14.86 7.67
CA ARG A 5 2.12 -14.27 8.87
C ARG A 5 2.96 -13.28 9.67
N ARG A 6 4.12 -12.82 9.18
CA ARG A 6 4.94 -11.85 9.93
C ARG A 6 5.40 -10.66 9.09
N GLN A 7 4.49 -10.02 8.38
CA GLN A 7 4.64 -8.58 8.17
C GLN A 7 4.28 -7.90 9.49
N ARG A 8 5.24 -7.79 10.39
CA ARG A 8 5.07 -6.95 11.58
C ARG A 8 4.99 -5.52 11.09
N GLN A 9 3.76 -4.99 11.07
CA GLN A 9 3.50 -3.58 11.00
C GLN A 9 4.16 -2.89 12.20
N MET A 10 5.34 -2.36 11.99
CA MET A 10 5.93 -1.45 12.96
C MET A 10 5.40 -0.05 12.62
N CYS A 11 4.14 0.19 12.98
CA CYS A 11 3.54 1.52 12.96
C CYS A 11 4.23 2.37 14.00
N ILE A 12 5.25 3.12 13.60
CA ILE A 12 5.86 4.12 14.49
C ILE A 12 5.09 5.41 14.30
N ARG A 13 4.17 5.66 15.23
CA ARG A 13 3.20 6.76 15.23
C ARG A 13 3.73 8.09 15.76
N ASP A 14 5.00 8.22 16.06
CA ASP A 14 5.51 9.44 16.68
C ASP A 14 5.81 10.51 15.64
N ARG A 15 4.96 11.52 15.60
CA ARG A 15 5.10 12.69 14.72
C ARG A 15 6.38 13.48 14.93
N ASN A 16 7.00 13.37 16.12
CA ASN A 16 8.25 14.02 16.49
C ASN A 16 9.21 12.99 17.06
N ARG A 17 10.04 12.39 16.22
CA ARG A 17 11.03 11.40 16.61
C ARG A 17 12.44 11.91 16.34
N ARG A 18 13.37 11.60 17.26
CA ARG A 18 14.79 11.84 17.03
C ARG A 18 15.24 10.93 15.89
N HIS A 19 15.67 11.53 14.79
CA HIS A 19 16.11 10.77 13.62
C HIS A 19 17.39 10.00 13.97
N PRO A 20 17.44 8.67 13.81
CA PRO A 20 18.56 7.86 14.30
C PRO A 20 19.91 8.23 13.65
N ILE A 21 19.89 8.69 12.40
CA ILE A 21 21.11 9.08 11.67
C ILE A 21 21.46 10.56 11.90
N LEU A 22 20.46 11.45 11.90
CA LEU A 22 20.68 12.90 11.95
C LEU A 22 20.66 13.47 13.38
N ASN A 23 20.31 12.67 14.37
CA ASN A 23 20.20 13.06 15.78
C ASN A 23 19.35 14.32 16.04
N LYS A 24 18.43 14.66 15.13
CA LYS A 24 17.50 15.80 15.18
C LYS A 24 16.07 15.30 15.30
N ILE A 25 15.24 16.05 16.01
CA ILE A 25 13.79 15.80 16.04
C ILE A 25 13.24 16.10 14.65
N ARG A 26 12.66 15.09 14.00
CA ARG A 26 12.03 15.22 12.69
C ARG A 26 10.65 14.61 12.72
N ALA A 27 9.69 15.31 12.11
CA ALA A 27 8.34 14.76 11.96
C ALA A 27 8.39 13.51 11.09
N HIS A 28 7.91 12.38 11.60
CA HIS A 28 7.68 11.17 10.83
C HIS A 28 6.32 11.29 10.14
N ASN A 29 6.33 11.50 8.83
CA ASN A 29 5.15 11.92 8.06
C ASN A 29 4.43 10.75 7.37
N GLY A 30 4.72 9.51 7.74
CA GLY A 30 4.16 8.32 7.10
C GLY A 30 4.16 7.10 8.02
N VAL A 31 3.96 5.95 7.42
CA VAL A 31 4.00 4.64 8.09
C VAL A 31 5.15 3.83 7.52
N ASP A 32 5.97 3.26 8.40
CA ASP A 32 7.05 2.37 8.01
C ASP A 32 6.60 0.90 8.12
N TYR A 33 6.74 0.18 7.00
CA TYR A 33 6.46 -1.26 6.94
C TYR A 33 7.78 -2.01 6.84
N ALA A 34 8.17 -2.69 7.90
CA ALA A 34 9.35 -3.54 7.90
C ALA A 34 9.16 -4.72 6.95
N ALA A 35 10.07 -4.89 6.00
CA ALA A 35 10.04 -5.98 5.04
C ALA A 35 11.46 -6.34 4.59
N LYS A 36 11.64 -7.56 4.10
CA LYS A 36 12.92 -8.01 3.55
C LYS A 36 13.25 -7.21 2.27
N ARG A 37 14.55 -6.93 2.05
CA ARG A 37 15.03 -6.34 0.78
C ARG A 37 14.49 -7.13 -0.42
N ASN A 38 14.14 -6.44 -1.48
CA ASN A 38 13.51 -6.97 -2.69
C ASN A 38 12.08 -7.54 -2.53
N THR A 39 11.41 -7.35 -1.37
CA THR A 39 9.98 -7.63 -1.29
C THR A 39 9.21 -6.74 -2.27
N PRO A 40 8.31 -7.27 -3.12
CA PRO A 40 7.55 -6.48 -4.06
C PRO A 40 6.65 -5.45 -3.36
N ILE A 41 6.71 -4.19 -3.79
CA ILE A 41 5.83 -3.11 -3.35
C ILE A 41 4.68 -3.02 -4.33
N ARG A 42 3.45 -3.11 -3.82
CA ARG A 42 2.22 -3.04 -4.62
C ARG A 42 1.53 -1.70 -4.42
N ALA A 43 1.00 -1.14 -5.49
CA ALA A 43 0.19 0.07 -5.44
C ALA A 43 -1.09 -0.15 -4.62
N THR A 44 -1.38 0.73 -3.68
CA THR A 44 -2.57 0.65 -2.81
C THR A 44 -3.87 1.01 -3.52
N GLY A 45 -3.77 1.74 -4.63
CA GLY A 45 -4.91 2.14 -5.47
C GLY A 45 -4.50 2.29 -6.92
N GLU A 46 -5.49 2.35 -7.82
CA GLU A 46 -5.24 2.74 -9.21
C GLU A 46 -4.88 4.23 -9.32
N GLY A 47 -4.17 4.60 -10.36
CA GLY A 47 -3.77 5.99 -10.57
C GLY A 47 -2.74 6.15 -11.67
N VAL A 48 -2.04 7.28 -11.62
CA VAL A 48 -0.98 7.64 -12.58
C VAL A 48 0.28 7.99 -11.82
N ILE A 49 1.44 7.53 -12.29
CA ILE A 49 2.73 7.92 -11.71
C ILE A 49 2.92 9.42 -11.91
N GLU A 50 2.88 10.16 -10.80
CA GLU A 50 3.14 11.60 -10.77
C GLU A 50 4.64 11.90 -10.82
N SER A 51 5.43 11.12 -10.06
CA SER A 51 6.87 11.19 -10.07
C SER A 51 7.52 9.85 -9.73
N ILE A 52 8.69 9.61 -10.32
CA ILE A 52 9.52 8.45 -10.05
C ILE A 52 10.98 8.92 -10.14
N GLY A 53 11.79 8.62 -9.13
CA GLY A 53 13.17 9.07 -9.07
C GLY A 53 13.71 9.19 -7.64
N TRP A 54 14.90 9.78 -7.52
CA TRP A 54 15.54 10.04 -6.25
C TRP A 54 14.97 11.31 -5.60
N LYS A 55 14.60 11.25 -4.31
CA LYS A 55 14.02 12.38 -3.57
C LYS A 55 14.69 12.56 -2.22
N GLY A 56 15.84 13.20 -2.19
CA GLY A 56 16.57 13.52 -0.95
C GLY A 56 16.67 12.36 0.03
N GLY A 57 16.28 12.58 1.30
CA GLY A 57 16.30 11.56 2.35
C GLY A 57 15.36 10.37 2.13
N TYR A 58 14.36 10.49 1.27
CA TYR A 58 13.48 9.36 0.89
C TYR A 58 14.17 8.33 -0.02
N GLY A 59 15.30 8.69 -0.63
CA GLY A 59 15.97 7.83 -1.58
C GLY A 59 15.14 7.62 -2.86
N ARG A 60 15.15 6.40 -3.40
CA ARG A 60 14.32 6.04 -4.55
C ARG A 60 12.85 6.03 -4.17
N THR A 61 12.06 6.79 -4.90
CA THR A 61 10.68 7.13 -4.55
C THR A 61 9.77 6.98 -5.76
N VAL A 62 8.56 6.50 -5.53
CA VAL A 62 7.44 6.52 -6.48
C VAL A 62 6.30 7.28 -5.84
N VAL A 63 5.72 8.23 -6.57
CA VAL A 63 4.49 8.93 -6.16
C VAL A 63 3.40 8.61 -7.17
N ILE A 64 2.26 8.16 -6.69
CA ILE A 64 1.08 7.85 -7.49
C ILE A 64 0.01 8.85 -7.14
N ARG A 65 -0.54 9.54 -8.14
CA ARG A 65 -1.73 10.38 -8.03
C ARG A 65 -2.96 9.55 -8.38
N HIS A 66 -3.87 9.50 -7.43
CA HIS A 66 -5.19 8.87 -7.56
C HIS A 66 -6.24 9.93 -7.93
N GLY A 67 -7.49 9.55 -8.08
CA GLY A 67 -8.57 10.52 -8.22
C GLY A 67 -8.82 11.31 -6.92
N GLY A 68 -9.50 12.49 -7.02
CA GLY A 68 -9.97 13.26 -5.85
C GLY A 68 -8.87 13.84 -4.98
N ASP A 69 -7.81 14.43 -5.55
CA ASP A 69 -6.67 15.04 -4.86
C ASP A 69 -5.88 14.09 -3.93
N ILE A 70 -6.08 12.78 -4.08
CA ILE A 70 -5.38 11.77 -3.30
C ILE A 70 -4.07 11.40 -4.00
N SER A 71 -2.99 11.34 -3.23
CA SER A 71 -1.71 10.79 -3.69
C SER A 71 -1.07 9.90 -2.64
N THR A 72 -0.29 8.92 -3.11
CA THR A 72 0.50 8.03 -2.25
C THR A 72 1.96 8.07 -2.63
N LEU A 73 2.83 8.03 -1.62
CA LEU A 73 4.27 8.04 -1.78
C LEU A 73 4.86 6.75 -1.20
N TYR A 74 5.74 6.14 -1.97
CA TYR A 74 6.48 4.93 -1.63
C TYR A 74 7.97 5.26 -1.69
N ALA A 75 8.69 5.07 -0.58
CA ALA A 75 10.09 5.47 -0.48
C ALA A 75 11.00 4.34 0.02
N HIS A 76 12.32 4.61 0.01
CA HIS A 76 13.41 3.69 0.35
C HIS A 76 13.46 2.46 -0.55
N LEU A 77 13.02 2.60 -1.83
CA LEU A 77 13.03 1.48 -2.77
C LEU A 77 14.45 1.02 -3.09
N GLU A 78 14.62 -0.28 -3.30
CA GLU A 78 15.84 -0.85 -3.87
C GLU A 78 15.94 -0.57 -5.37
N LYS A 79 14.82 -0.82 -6.06
CA LYS A 79 14.67 -0.61 -7.50
C LYS A 79 13.22 -0.37 -7.87
N TYR A 80 13.01 0.30 -8.98
CA TYR A 80 11.68 0.46 -9.58
C TYR A 80 11.30 -0.79 -10.37
N GLN A 81 10.01 -1.00 -10.59
CA GLN A 81 9.55 -1.95 -11.59
C GLN A 81 9.99 -1.45 -12.97
N PRO A 82 10.66 -2.29 -13.80
CA PRO A 82 11.01 -1.93 -15.17
C PRO A 82 9.81 -1.40 -15.95
N SER A 83 10.07 -0.51 -16.91
CA SER A 83 9.06 0.14 -17.76
C SER A 83 8.15 1.19 -17.10
N LEU A 84 8.25 1.42 -15.80
CA LEU A 84 7.49 2.49 -15.16
C LEU A 84 8.18 3.83 -15.32
N VAL A 85 7.44 4.81 -15.86
CA VAL A 85 7.87 6.19 -16.03
C VAL A 85 6.79 7.15 -15.53
N LYS A 86 7.14 8.43 -15.36
CA LYS A 86 6.13 9.46 -15.07
C LYS A 86 5.02 9.42 -16.14
N GLY A 87 3.78 9.46 -15.71
CA GLY A 87 2.60 9.34 -16.57
C GLY A 87 2.09 7.91 -16.79
N SER A 88 2.83 6.87 -16.37
CA SER A 88 2.34 5.48 -16.46
C SER A 88 1.07 5.27 -15.65
N LYS A 89 0.06 4.65 -16.25
CA LYS A 89 -1.17 4.21 -15.56
C LYS A 89 -0.88 2.98 -14.71
N ILE A 90 -1.33 2.98 -13.47
CA ILE A 90 -1.13 1.93 -12.48
C ILE A 90 -2.48 1.38 -12.06
N LYS A 91 -2.59 0.05 -12.00
CA LYS A 91 -3.74 -0.65 -11.41
C LYS A 91 -3.49 -0.90 -9.92
N GLN A 92 -4.55 -0.95 -9.13
CA GLN A 92 -4.45 -1.40 -7.74
C GLN A 92 -3.81 -2.80 -7.67
N GLY A 93 -2.90 -3.00 -6.71
CA GLY A 93 -2.16 -4.26 -6.56
C GLY A 93 -1.01 -4.48 -7.55
N GLN A 94 -0.83 -3.62 -8.55
CA GLN A 94 0.30 -3.70 -9.48
C GLN A 94 1.63 -3.45 -8.76
N THR A 95 2.65 -4.26 -9.06
CA THR A 95 4.00 -4.05 -8.52
C THR A 95 4.61 -2.79 -9.13
N ILE A 96 5.11 -1.89 -8.28
CA ILE A 96 5.69 -0.59 -8.67
C ILE A 96 7.19 -0.49 -8.37
N GLY A 97 7.71 -1.38 -7.54
CA GLY A 97 9.10 -1.45 -7.16
C GLY A 97 9.33 -2.48 -6.07
N TYR A 98 10.48 -2.41 -5.44
CA TYR A 98 10.92 -3.40 -4.46
C TYR A 98 11.52 -2.71 -3.24
N VAL A 99 11.28 -3.28 -2.06
CA VAL A 99 11.76 -2.75 -0.78
C VAL A 99 13.28 -2.73 -0.73
N GLY A 100 13.83 -1.62 -0.26
CA GLY A 100 15.25 -1.42 -0.01
C GLY A 100 15.48 -0.55 1.22
N ASP A 101 16.62 0.15 1.21
CA ASP A 101 17.07 1.07 2.24
C ASP A 101 17.76 2.30 1.63
N SER A 102 17.37 2.68 0.41
CA SER A 102 17.94 3.85 -0.25
C SER A 102 17.59 5.15 0.50
N GLY A 103 18.48 6.13 0.45
CA GLY A 103 18.33 7.40 1.16
C GLY A 103 18.69 7.30 2.65
N LEU A 104 17.92 7.95 3.52
CA LEU A 104 18.17 7.98 4.97
C LEU A 104 17.38 6.86 5.67
N ALA A 105 17.70 5.62 5.37
CA ALA A 105 17.13 4.45 6.01
C ALA A 105 18.22 3.68 6.77
N THR A 106 17.89 3.14 7.95
CA THR A 106 18.80 2.34 8.79
C THR A 106 18.72 0.85 8.53
N ALA A 107 17.62 0.40 7.94
CA ALA A 107 17.36 -1.01 7.59
C ALA A 107 16.32 -1.07 6.48
N PRO A 108 16.20 -2.19 5.73
CA PRO A 108 15.20 -2.33 4.70
C PRO A 108 13.79 -2.20 5.25
N HIS A 109 13.03 -1.25 4.69
CA HIS A 109 11.62 -1.02 4.99
C HIS A 109 10.96 -0.23 3.87
N LEU A 110 9.64 -0.28 3.78
CA LEU A 110 8.85 0.62 2.96
C LEU A 110 8.39 1.79 3.82
N HIS A 111 8.78 3.01 3.45
CA HIS A 111 8.14 4.22 3.97
C HIS A 111 6.98 4.60 3.06
N TYR A 112 5.78 4.69 3.63
CA TYR A 112 4.54 4.95 2.92
C TYR A 112 3.85 6.21 3.46
N GLU A 113 3.52 7.15 2.57
CA GLU A 113 2.72 8.33 2.90
C GLU A 113 1.41 8.33 2.10
N PHE A 114 0.35 8.77 2.75
CA PHE A 114 -0.94 9.07 2.14
C PHE A 114 -1.23 10.55 2.25
N LYS A 115 -1.64 11.20 1.16
CA LYS A 115 -1.93 12.63 1.10
C LYS A 115 -3.29 12.89 0.51
N ILE A 116 -3.96 13.91 1.04
CA ILE A 116 -5.18 14.51 0.48
C ILE A 116 -4.85 15.99 0.21
N GLY A 117 -4.81 16.39 -1.05
CA GLY A 117 -4.21 17.65 -1.45
C GLY A 117 -2.76 17.74 -0.98
N ASP A 118 -2.38 18.84 -0.37
CA ASP A 118 -1.04 19.07 0.18
C ASP A 118 -0.86 18.50 1.60
N LYS A 119 -1.92 18.00 2.23
CA LYS A 119 -1.89 17.53 3.61
C LYS A 119 -1.58 16.03 3.67
N ARG A 120 -0.58 15.67 4.48
CA ARG A 120 -0.34 14.28 4.86
C ARG A 120 -1.39 13.83 5.86
N SER A 121 -1.98 12.68 5.61
CA SER A 121 -3.00 12.06 6.44
C SER A 121 -2.50 10.70 6.95
N ASP A 122 -2.91 10.31 8.15
CA ASP A 122 -2.61 8.99 8.68
C ASP A 122 -3.37 7.94 7.85
N PRO A 123 -2.70 7.09 7.07
CA PRO A 123 -3.37 6.14 6.19
C PRO A 123 -4.25 5.14 6.94
N LEU A 124 -4.02 4.97 8.24
CA LEU A 124 -4.82 4.07 9.09
C LEU A 124 -6.09 4.73 9.64
N LYS A 125 -6.22 6.05 9.51
CA LYS A 125 -7.35 6.84 10.03
C LYS A 125 -8.16 7.54 8.96
N VAL A 126 -7.68 7.48 7.71
CA VAL A 126 -8.38 8.12 6.59
C VAL A 126 -9.70 7.39 6.35
N LEU A 127 -10.78 8.12 6.51
CA LEU A 127 -12.09 7.68 6.01
C LEU A 127 -12.05 7.86 4.49
N LEU A 128 -11.81 6.78 3.77
CA LEU A 128 -11.94 6.79 2.32
C LEU A 128 -13.43 7.03 1.98
N PRO A 129 -13.73 7.81 0.93
CA PRO A 129 -15.11 7.94 0.49
C PRO A 129 -15.69 6.55 0.24
N SER A 130 -16.86 6.30 0.78
CA SER A 130 -17.59 5.06 0.53
C SER A 130 -17.71 4.89 -0.98
N ALA A 131 -17.50 3.68 -1.46
CA ALA A 131 -17.78 3.36 -2.85
C ALA A 131 -19.22 3.79 -3.16
N LEU A 132 -19.44 4.41 -4.32
CA LEU A 132 -20.80 4.73 -4.75
C LEU A 132 -21.64 3.45 -4.69
N PRO A 133 -22.89 3.54 -4.18
CA PRO A 133 -23.77 2.39 -4.17
C PRO A 133 -23.87 1.81 -5.58
N LEU A 134 -23.89 0.49 -5.68
CA LEU A 134 -24.07 -0.18 -6.96
C LEU A 134 -25.37 0.32 -7.61
N ASN A 135 -25.31 0.69 -8.89
CA ASN A 135 -26.49 1.09 -9.61
C ASN A 135 -27.53 -0.03 -9.52
N LYS A 136 -28.80 0.33 -9.24
CA LYS A 136 -29.92 -0.62 -9.10
C LYS A 136 -30.05 -1.58 -10.30
N LEU A 137 -29.67 -1.14 -11.50
CA LEU A 137 -29.66 -1.95 -12.72
C LEU A 137 -28.74 -3.17 -12.63
N PHE A 138 -27.63 -3.07 -11.88
CA PHE A 138 -26.66 -4.17 -11.73
C PHE A 138 -26.86 -4.97 -10.44
N MET A 139 -27.84 -4.60 -9.61
CA MET A 139 -28.02 -5.23 -8.29
C MET A 139 -28.43 -6.70 -8.42
N SER A 140 -29.27 -7.06 -9.41
CA SER A 140 -29.67 -8.44 -9.64
C SER A 140 -28.51 -9.34 -10.05
N ASP A 141 -27.64 -8.83 -10.92
CA ASP A 141 -26.46 -9.57 -11.40
C ASP A 141 -25.42 -9.71 -10.29
N PHE A 142 -25.23 -8.66 -9.49
CA PHE A 142 -24.37 -8.72 -8.31
C PHE A 142 -24.86 -9.76 -7.31
N GLN A 143 -26.17 -9.82 -7.02
CA GLN A 143 -26.75 -10.81 -6.10
C GLN A 143 -26.60 -12.24 -6.62
N LYS A 144 -26.74 -12.47 -7.93
CA LYS A 144 -26.46 -13.78 -8.54
C LYS A 144 -25.01 -14.19 -8.41
N LEU A 145 -24.08 -13.27 -8.69
CA LEU A 145 -22.65 -13.51 -8.51
C LEU A 145 -22.32 -13.82 -7.05
N GLN A 146 -22.80 -13.02 -6.11
CA GLN A 146 -22.63 -13.23 -4.70
C GLN A 146 -23.13 -14.61 -4.25
N SER A 147 -24.35 -15.00 -4.67
CA SER A 147 -24.92 -16.31 -4.35
C SER A 147 -24.08 -17.47 -4.89
N ASN A 148 -23.53 -17.32 -6.09
CA ASN A 148 -22.65 -18.32 -6.68
C ASN A 148 -21.33 -18.45 -5.92
N TYR A 149 -20.71 -17.34 -5.53
CA TYR A 149 -19.48 -17.36 -4.72
C TYR A 149 -19.71 -17.97 -3.35
N ILE A 150 -20.82 -17.64 -2.68
CA ILE A 150 -21.18 -18.24 -1.37
C ILE A 150 -21.37 -19.75 -1.53
N LYS A 151 -22.08 -20.21 -2.56
CA LYS A 151 -22.24 -21.65 -2.85
C LYS A 151 -20.89 -22.34 -3.07
N GLN A 152 -20.01 -21.74 -3.86
CA GLN A 152 -18.68 -22.31 -4.11
C GLN A 152 -17.83 -22.36 -2.85
N SER A 153 -17.87 -21.31 -2.03
CA SER A 153 -17.17 -21.24 -0.75
C SER A 153 -17.66 -22.31 0.22
N ASN A 154 -18.99 -22.47 0.35
CA ASN A 154 -19.58 -23.49 1.22
C ASN A 154 -19.26 -24.92 0.74
N ASN A 155 -19.25 -25.15 -0.57
CA ASN A 155 -18.86 -26.44 -1.13
C ASN A 155 -17.37 -26.74 -0.88
N PHE A 156 -16.51 -25.74 -0.91
CA PHE A 156 -15.10 -25.88 -0.57
C PHE A 156 -14.92 -26.22 0.91
N LEU A 157 -15.60 -25.50 1.79
CA LEU A 157 -15.59 -25.73 3.25
C LEU A 157 -16.12 -27.10 3.65
N SER A 158 -17.15 -27.60 2.93
CA SER A 158 -17.69 -28.94 3.19
C SER A 158 -16.77 -30.08 2.76
N ARG A 159 -15.85 -29.83 1.82
CA ARG A 159 -14.84 -30.80 1.34
C ARG A 159 -13.57 -30.83 2.19
N ASP A 160 -13.27 -29.76 2.92
CA ASP A 160 -12.14 -29.67 3.85
C ASP A 160 -12.58 -29.09 5.19
N PRO A 161 -13.00 -29.95 6.15
CA PRO A 161 -13.44 -29.52 7.48
C PRO A 161 -12.34 -28.79 8.28
N ASN A 162 -11.09 -28.85 7.86
CA ASN A 162 -9.94 -28.18 8.49
C ASN A 162 -9.60 -26.83 7.85
N ALA A 163 -10.29 -26.42 6.78
CA ALA A 163 -10.15 -25.10 6.19
C ALA A 163 -10.77 -24.05 7.11
N LYS A 164 -10.08 -23.73 8.19
CA LYS A 164 -10.44 -22.57 9.04
C LYS A 164 -10.10 -21.29 8.29
N PHE A 165 -11.13 -20.59 7.82
CA PHE A 165 -11.00 -19.21 7.42
C PHE A 165 -10.81 -18.35 8.67
N PHE A 166 -9.92 -17.41 8.57
CA PHE A 166 -9.45 -16.53 9.62
C PHE A 166 -10.59 -15.72 10.25
N GLU A 167 -10.73 -15.81 11.56
CA GLU A 167 -11.31 -14.77 12.40
C GLU A 167 -10.34 -13.61 12.59
#